data_0d5f7dddcb3876a22520370e733f8e28
#
_entry.id   0d5f7dddcb3876a22520370e733f8e28
#
_cell.length_a   1.000
_cell.length_b   1.000
_cell.length_c   1.000
_cell.angle_alpha   90.00
_cell.angle_beta   90.00
_cell.angle_gamma   90.00
#
_symmetry.space_group_name_H-M   'P 1'
#
loop_
_entity.id
_entity.type
_entity.pdbx_description
1 polymer ?
#
loop_
_entity_poly.entity_id
_entity_poly.type
_entity_poly.pdbx_seq_one_letter_code
_entity_poly.pdbx_strand_id
1 'polypeptide(L)'
;MKYLIVSGDSNTTDEFDSISHPDWDFSYKKWPELLAEKLGMKVINVAGSGMGNEFIYTTIRNEIVKIEDKSQIGLVIAAWSQAPRKDFKTKKLNNFGKPWSSLRYDTHGNLSLIHI
;
A
#
# COMPACT_ATOMS: atom_id res chain seq x y z
N MET A 1 -4.22 22.14 -6.76
CA MET A 1 -4.84 20.79 -6.57
C MET A 1 -4.21 20.13 -5.36
N LYS A 2 -5.04 19.68 -4.44
CA LYS A 2 -4.55 19.00 -3.23
C LYS A 2 -4.26 17.53 -3.49
N TYR A 3 -3.50 16.92 -2.59
CA TYR A 3 -3.13 15.51 -2.68
C TYR A 3 -4.05 14.63 -1.83
N LEU A 4 -4.39 13.47 -2.38
CA LEU A 4 -4.93 12.33 -1.65
C LEU A 4 -3.79 11.35 -1.43
N ILE A 5 -3.38 11.16 -0.17
CA ILE A 5 -2.35 10.19 0.19
C ILE A 5 -3.02 8.92 0.68
N VAL A 6 -2.71 7.79 0.07
CA VAL A 6 -3.32 6.52 0.43
C VAL A 6 -2.26 5.43 0.51
N SER A 7 -2.39 4.57 1.52
CA SER A 7 -1.60 3.36 1.65
C SER A 7 -2.48 2.20 2.12
N GLY A 8 -2.04 1.00 1.84
CA GLY A 8 -2.75 -0.22 2.15
C GLY A 8 -2.01 -1.44 1.64
N ASP A 9 -2.71 -2.54 1.49
CA ASP A 9 -2.18 -3.79 0.96
C ASP A 9 -2.57 -3.99 -0.52
N SER A 10 -2.68 -5.24 -0.97
CA SER A 10 -2.98 -5.59 -2.37
C SER A 10 -4.35 -5.06 -2.85
N ASN A 11 -5.28 -4.77 -1.95
CA ASN A 11 -6.59 -4.20 -2.31
C ASN A 11 -6.52 -2.70 -2.60
N THR A 12 -5.40 -2.06 -2.30
CA THR A 12 -5.23 -0.61 -2.43
C THR A 12 -4.18 -0.25 -3.47
N THR A 13 -3.14 -1.09 -3.63
CA THR A 13 -2.05 -0.82 -4.56
C THR A 13 -2.52 -0.78 -6.01
N ASP A 14 -1.90 0.08 -6.80
CA ASP A 14 -2.09 0.11 -8.26
C ASP A 14 -1.27 -0.97 -8.99
N GLU A 15 -0.34 -1.61 -8.30
CA GLU A 15 0.51 -2.67 -8.83
C GLU A 15 -0.09 -4.08 -8.63
N PHE A 16 -1.41 -4.19 -8.73
CA PHE A 16 -2.10 -5.46 -8.51
C PHE A 16 -1.95 -6.40 -9.72
N ASP A 17 -1.64 -7.66 -9.45
CA ASP A 17 -1.59 -8.74 -10.43
C ASP A 17 -2.22 -9.99 -9.81
N SER A 18 -2.66 -10.94 -10.63
CA SER A 18 -3.28 -12.18 -10.17
C SER A 18 -2.50 -13.39 -10.63
N ILE A 19 -2.06 -14.21 -9.68
CA ILE A 19 -1.41 -15.49 -9.96
C ILE A 19 -2.39 -16.46 -10.63
N SER A 20 -3.66 -16.42 -10.21
CA SER A 20 -4.72 -17.30 -10.72
C SER A 20 -5.18 -16.92 -12.13
N HIS A 21 -5.04 -15.66 -12.50
CA HIS A 21 -5.53 -15.11 -13.78
C HIS A 21 -4.47 -14.19 -14.42
N PRO A 22 -3.30 -14.75 -14.82
CA PRO A 22 -2.19 -13.92 -15.32
C PRO A 22 -2.50 -13.23 -16.65
N ASP A 23 -3.48 -13.73 -17.41
CA ASP A 23 -3.85 -13.17 -18.71
C ASP A 23 -4.90 -12.06 -18.62
N TRP A 24 -5.42 -11.76 -17.43
CA TRP A 24 -6.40 -10.68 -17.24
C TRP A 24 -5.71 -9.33 -17.30
N ASP A 25 -6.42 -8.35 -17.83
CA ASP A 25 -5.97 -6.97 -17.88
C ASP A 25 -6.30 -6.27 -16.56
N PHE A 26 -5.26 -5.86 -15.83
CA PHE A 26 -5.37 -5.13 -14.57
C PHE A 26 -5.02 -3.64 -14.71
N SER A 27 -5.02 -3.12 -15.94
CA SER A 27 -4.66 -1.71 -16.20
C SER A 27 -5.75 -0.71 -15.85
N TYR A 28 -6.96 -1.18 -15.49
CA TYR A 28 -8.05 -0.31 -15.09
C TYR A 28 -7.70 0.51 -13.84
N LYS A 29 -8.34 1.67 -13.69
CA LYS A 29 -8.16 2.53 -12.52
C LYS A 29 -8.68 1.83 -11.27
N LYS A 30 -7.86 1.85 -10.20
CA LYS A 30 -8.21 1.28 -8.89
C LYS A 30 -8.95 2.32 -8.06
N TRP A 31 -9.54 1.90 -6.95
CA TRP A 31 -10.38 2.78 -6.14
C TRP A 31 -9.70 4.07 -5.67
N PRO A 32 -8.38 4.10 -5.33
CA PRO A 32 -7.74 5.36 -4.93
C PRO A 32 -7.74 6.41 -6.05
N GLU A 33 -7.48 6.00 -7.29
CA GLU A 33 -7.50 6.89 -8.44
C GLU A 33 -8.91 7.41 -8.72
N LEU A 34 -9.91 6.52 -8.64
CA LEU A 34 -11.31 6.88 -8.86
C LEU A 34 -11.80 7.86 -7.79
N LEU A 35 -11.41 7.64 -6.53
CA LEU A 35 -11.77 8.54 -5.45
C LEU A 35 -11.11 9.91 -5.62
N ALA A 36 -9.82 9.92 -5.98
CA ALA A 36 -9.10 11.17 -6.22
C ALA A 36 -9.76 12.00 -7.34
N GLU A 37 -10.18 11.35 -8.42
CA GLU A 37 -10.90 12.02 -9.50
C GLU A 37 -12.20 12.66 -9.02
N LYS A 38 -12.98 11.95 -8.21
CA LYS A 38 -14.23 12.47 -7.65
C LYS A 38 -14.02 13.66 -6.72
N LEU A 39 -12.93 13.67 -5.98
CA LEU A 39 -12.59 14.74 -5.04
C LEU A 39 -11.83 15.90 -5.69
N GLY A 40 -11.45 15.77 -6.95
CA GLY A 40 -10.60 16.76 -7.62
C GLY A 40 -9.20 16.83 -7.05
N MET A 41 -8.67 15.71 -6.58
CA MET A 41 -7.35 15.61 -5.96
C MET A 41 -6.40 14.78 -6.81
N LYS A 42 -5.10 14.98 -6.58
CA LYS A 42 -4.06 14.14 -7.18
C LYS A 42 -3.69 13.03 -6.21
N VAL A 43 -3.75 11.77 -6.66
CA VAL A 43 -3.46 10.62 -5.79
C VAL A 43 -1.97 10.39 -5.65
N ILE A 44 -1.54 10.11 -4.41
CA ILE A 44 -0.24 9.53 -4.08
C ILE A 44 -0.53 8.19 -3.41
N ASN A 45 -0.37 7.10 -4.16
CA ASN A 45 -0.64 5.74 -3.69
C ASN A 45 0.68 5.06 -3.36
N VAL A 46 0.91 4.83 -2.06
CA VAL A 46 2.13 4.19 -1.56
C VAL A 46 1.86 2.81 -0.97
N ALA A 47 0.73 2.21 -1.34
CA ALA A 47 0.35 0.87 -0.90
C ALA A 47 1.30 -0.20 -1.45
N GLY A 48 1.34 -1.34 -0.79
CA GLY A 48 2.15 -2.49 -1.21
C GLY A 48 1.44 -3.80 -0.98
N SER A 49 1.47 -4.68 -1.98
CA SER A 49 0.89 -6.02 -1.88
C SER A 49 1.53 -6.82 -0.75
N GLY A 50 0.71 -7.52 0.03
CA GLY A 50 1.15 -8.39 1.12
C GLY A 50 1.63 -7.65 2.36
N MET A 51 1.57 -6.33 2.40
CA MET A 51 2.09 -5.54 3.52
C MET A 51 1.10 -5.45 4.67
N GLY A 52 1.61 -5.23 5.87
CA GLY A 52 0.85 -5.04 7.09
C GLY A 52 0.80 -3.59 7.53
N ASN A 53 0.37 -3.37 8.77
CA ASN A 53 0.05 -2.03 9.26
C ASN A 53 1.28 -1.17 9.55
N GLU A 54 2.43 -1.76 9.88
CA GLU A 54 3.68 -1.01 10.05
C GLU A 54 4.12 -0.36 8.73
N PHE A 55 4.01 -1.10 7.63
CA PHE A 55 4.28 -0.56 6.29
C PHE A 55 3.31 0.58 5.95
N ILE A 56 2.03 0.38 6.19
CA ILE A 56 0.99 1.38 5.90
C ILE A 56 1.26 2.68 6.64
N TYR A 57 1.51 2.59 7.94
CA TYR A 57 1.84 3.75 8.77
C TYR A 57 3.11 4.45 8.28
N THR A 58 4.18 3.69 8.04
CA THR A 58 5.47 4.25 7.66
C THR A 58 5.44 4.93 6.32
N THR A 59 4.78 4.33 5.33
CA THR A 59 4.71 4.92 3.98
C THR A 59 3.90 6.20 3.96
N ILE A 60 2.80 6.25 4.69
CA ILE A 60 2.00 7.48 4.84
C ILE A 60 2.82 8.58 5.51
N ARG A 61 3.47 8.25 6.63
CA ARG A 61 4.28 9.21 7.37
C ARG A 61 5.39 9.79 6.51
N ASN A 62 6.08 8.94 5.74
CA ASN A 62 7.17 9.38 4.87
C ASN A 62 6.68 10.34 3.79
N GLU A 63 5.52 10.08 3.20
CA GLU A 63 4.95 10.98 2.20
C GLU A 63 4.54 12.32 2.80
N ILE A 64 3.93 12.33 3.98
CA ILE A 64 3.55 13.56 4.67
C ILE A 64 4.79 14.40 4.97
N VAL A 65 5.88 13.78 5.43
CA VAL A 65 7.13 14.49 5.76
C VAL A 65 7.74 15.14 4.52
N LYS A 66 7.65 14.52 3.36
CA LYS A 66 8.18 15.06 2.10
C LYS A 66 7.46 16.33 1.61
N ILE A 67 6.19 16.50 1.98
CA ILE A 67 5.39 17.63 1.53
C ILE A 67 5.67 18.82 2.44
N GLU A 68 6.30 19.87 1.91
CA GLU A 68 6.66 21.05 2.69
C GLU A 68 5.43 21.85 3.11
N ASP A 69 4.53 22.11 2.18
CA ASP A 69 3.28 22.84 2.44
C ASP A 69 2.17 21.85 2.78
N LYS A 70 1.89 21.69 4.08
CA LYS A 70 0.87 20.74 4.56
C LYS A 70 -0.55 21.10 4.13
N SER A 71 -0.79 22.35 3.74
CA SER A 71 -2.10 22.76 3.22
C SER A 71 -2.43 22.11 1.88
N GLN A 72 -1.44 21.55 1.18
CA GLN A 72 -1.62 20.80 -0.05
C GLN A 72 -2.13 19.37 0.18
N ILE A 73 -2.12 18.89 1.42
CA ILE A 73 -2.68 17.58 1.76
C ILE A 73 -4.19 17.73 1.94
N GLY A 74 -4.95 17.12 1.03
CA GLY A 74 -6.41 17.18 1.08
C GLY A 74 -7.02 16.09 1.94
N LEU A 75 -6.51 14.86 1.82
CA LEU A 75 -7.04 13.72 2.54
C LEU A 75 -5.96 12.64 2.67
N VAL A 76 -5.97 11.94 3.79
CA VAL A 76 -5.08 10.80 4.05
C VAL A 76 -5.94 9.60 4.40
N ILE A 77 -5.73 8.49 3.70
CA ILE A 77 -6.47 7.23 3.95
C ILE A 77 -5.47 6.12 4.24
N ALA A 78 -5.60 5.52 5.41
CA ALA A 78 -4.89 4.30 5.78
C ALA A 78 -5.86 3.12 5.66
N ALA A 79 -5.72 2.34 4.60
CA ALA A 79 -6.50 1.12 4.41
C ALA A 79 -5.81 -0.02 5.15
N TRP A 80 -6.09 -0.13 6.45
CA TRP A 80 -5.41 -1.07 7.34
C TRP A 80 -5.56 -2.51 6.87
N SER A 81 -4.47 -3.27 7.02
CA SER A 81 -4.41 -4.68 6.68
C SER A 81 -4.72 -5.55 7.91
N GLN A 82 -4.57 -6.87 7.75
CA GLN A 82 -4.82 -7.83 8.82
C GLN A 82 -3.85 -7.66 9.99
N ALA A 83 -4.35 -7.72 11.20
CA ALA A 83 -3.55 -7.60 12.43
C ALA A 83 -2.42 -8.65 12.55
N PRO A 84 -2.58 -9.92 12.09
CA PRO A 84 -1.52 -10.92 12.21
C PRO A 84 -0.28 -10.69 11.35
N ARG A 85 -0.25 -9.67 10.49
CA ARG A 85 0.92 -9.37 9.66
C ARG A 85 1.95 -8.57 10.43
N LYS A 86 3.23 -8.91 10.25
CA LYS A 86 4.37 -8.20 10.81
C LYS A 86 5.32 -7.81 9.69
N ASP A 87 5.60 -6.53 9.55
CA ASP A 87 6.43 -5.99 8.47
C ASP A 87 7.86 -5.73 8.93
N PHE A 88 8.80 -5.92 8.00
CA PHE A 88 10.21 -5.59 8.21
C PHE A 88 10.73 -4.78 7.03
N LYS A 89 11.55 -3.80 7.33
CA LYS A 89 12.35 -3.15 6.32
C LYS A 89 13.56 -4.02 6.01
N THR A 90 13.85 -4.22 4.72
CA THR A 90 14.93 -5.12 4.27
C THR A 90 15.92 -4.38 3.39
N LYS A 91 17.14 -4.93 3.27
CA LYS A 91 18.15 -4.42 2.33
C LYS A 91 17.86 -4.85 0.90
N LYS A 92 17.26 -6.03 0.73
CA LYS A 92 16.92 -6.58 -0.58
C LYS A 92 15.51 -6.17 -0.96
N LEU A 93 15.30 -5.75 -2.20
CA LEU A 93 13.99 -5.39 -2.71
C LEU A 93 13.11 -6.63 -2.88
N ASN A 94 11.81 -6.49 -2.59
CA ASN A 94 10.83 -7.53 -2.85
C ASN A 94 10.46 -7.57 -4.34
N ASN A 95 9.49 -8.43 -4.72
CA ASN A 95 9.06 -8.59 -6.12
C ASN A 95 8.45 -7.33 -6.73
N PHE A 96 8.06 -6.36 -5.92
CA PHE A 96 7.51 -5.08 -6.35
C PHE A 96 8.51 -3.92 -6.26
N GLY A 97 9.81 -4.23 -6.07
CA GLY A 97 10.85 -3.21 -5.99
C GLY A 97 10.89 -2.40 -4.70
N LYS A 98 10.30 -2.92 -3.62
CA LYS A 98 10.22 -2.23 -2.33
C LYS A 98 11.10 -2.93 -1.29
N PRO A 99 11.78 -2.16 -0.39
CA PRO A 99 12.66 -2.73 0.63
C PRO A 99 11.88 -3.22 1.86
N TRP A 100 10.86 -4.06 1.64
CA TRP A 100 9.97 -4.54 2.68
C TRP A 100 9.66 -6.01 2.51
N SER A 101 9.51 -6.70 3.64
CA SER A 101 8.96 -8.06 3.73
C SER A 101 7.96 -8.12 4.86
N SER A 102 7.01 -9.05 4.78
CA SER A 102 5.99 -9.22 5.80
C SER A 102 5.88 -10.68 6.21
N LEU A 103 5.67 -10.90 7.50
CA LEU A 103 5.35 -12.20 8.08
C LEU A 103 3.91 -12.19 8.57
N ARG A 104 3.28 -13.35 8.55
CA ARG A 104 1.93 -13.53 9.06
C ARG A 104 1.91 -14.68 10.05
N TYR A 105 1.23 -14.47 11.18
CA TYR A 105 0.90 -15.56 12.11
C TYR A 105 -0.25 -16.37 11.52
N ASP A 106 -0.11 -17.70 11.52
CA ASP A 106 -1.20 -18.58 11.17
C ASP A 106 -2.16 -18.80 12.34
N THR A 107 -3.19 -19.63 12.15
CA THR A 107 -4.18 -19.92 13.19
C THR A 107 -3.62 -20.70 14.37
N HIS A 108 -2.41 -21.25 14.25
CA HIS A 108 -1.71 -21.97 15.33
C HIS A 108 -0.58 -21.16 15.96
N GLY A 109 -0.44 -19.88 15.58
CA GLY A 109 0.59 -19.00 16.12
C GLY A 109 1.95 -19.13 15.44
N ASN A 110 2.06 -19.91 14.37
CA ASN A 110 3.31 -20.03 13.61
C ASN A 110 3.47 -18.89 12.64
N LEU A 111 4.71 -18.38 12.51
CA LEU A 111 5.05 -17.35 11.54
C LEU A 111 5.27 -17.96 10.18
N SER A 112 4.75 -17.32 9.15
CA SER A 112 5.05 -17.65 7.75
C SER A 112 5.34 -16.40 6.97
N LEU A 113 6.30 -16.48 6.04
CA LEU A 113 6.62 -15.38 5.15
C LEU A 113 5.48 -15.20 4.15
N ILE A 114 5.04 -13.96 3.98
CA ILE A 114 4.08 -13.62 2.94
C ILE A 114 4.85 -13.42 1.64
N HIS A 115 4.57 -14.27 0.66
CA HIS A 115 5.15 -14.14 -0.67
C HIS A 115 4.38 -13.09 -1.46
N ILE A 116 5.12 -12.11 -1.91
CA ILE A 116 4.58 -10.98 -2.65
C ILE A 116 4.88 -11.15 -4.14
#